data_4e5e492af02834ea7b990386bd33a86c
#
_entry.id   4e5e492af02834ea7b990386bd33a86c
#
_cell.length_a   1.000
_cell.length_b   1.000
_cell.length_c   1.000
_cell.angle_alpha   90.00
_cell.angle_beta   90.00
_cell.angle_gamma   90.00
#
_symmetry.space_group_name_H-M   'P 1'
#
loop_
_entity.id
_entity.type
_entity.pdbx_description
1 polymer ?
#
loop_
_entity_poly.entity_id
_entity_poly.type
_entity_poly.pdbx_seq_one_letter_code
_entity_poly.pdbx_strand_id
1 'polypeptide(L)'
;MKTLPEDFRTYTQALMGEKLYQRLEHAILEEEAPTSIRINPFKCKDADGEPVPWCPETGRYLSTRPGFTFDPLLHAGLYYVQEASSMFVDMAIRQYVKEPVMMLDLCAAPGGKSTAVRAALPEGSLLFSNEPMRTRSQILAENVQKFGHPDMIVTNNYPRDYKKSKLQFDVILTDVPCSGEGMFRKDEGAIGEWSTQNVNNCWQLQREIVSDIWNCLKPGGILIYSTCTFNAHEDEENVDWICEELGAEVMALEGVEDTWNITRNLTGTDFPVYRFIPGVSRGEGLFMAILKKEGEWEAGSPAKENRKDKKKDKKVAKGKGPEIPDGWLKTDTEWMPAESNETVYAIPGRWKDIYNQAEKNLKVLHAGVKLGTDKGKGLIPDQALALSTMLNKDHFPQVELSYDDAIRYLRKEAVNLPADTPKGYVLVTYRQVPIGWEKNIGNRANNLYPQEWKIKSSHVTGELFIVNSL
;
A
#
# COMPACT_ATOMS: atom_id res chain seq x y z
N MET A 1 -7.66 32.62 8.93
CA MET A 1 -7.46 31.71 10.05
C MET A 1 -8.29 30.47 9.80
N LYS A 2 -7.71 29.29 9.93
CA LYS A 2 -8.50 28.04 9.94
C LYS A 2 -9.48 28.08 11.10
N THR A 3 -10.73 27.74 10.86
CA THR A 3 -11.76 27.62 11.91
C THR A 3 -12.42 26.26 11.75
N LEU A 4 -12.56 25.53 12.85
CA LEU A 4 -13.26 24.25 12.85
C LEU A 4 -14.77 24.47 12.85
N PRO A 5 -15.57 23.59 12.21
CA PRO A 5 -17.03 23.66 12.22
C PRO A 5 -17.58 23.59 13.66
N GLU A 6 -18.61 24.37 13.94
CA GLU A 6 -19.22 24.44 15.31
C GLU A 6 -19.75 23.07 15.75
N ASP A 7 -20.42 22.35 14.86
CA ASP A 7 -20.93 21.01 15.15
C ASP A 7 -19.77 20.02 15.46
N PHE A 8 -18.64 20.11 14.75
CA PHE A 8 -17.46 19.31 15.05
C PHE A 8 -16.93 19.63 16.46
N ARG A 9 -16.81 20.92 16.79
CA ARG A 9 -16.32 21.34 18.10
C ARG A 9 -17.21 20.80 19.22
N THR A 10 -18.51 21.01 19.10
CA THR A 10 -19.51 20.60 20.11
C THR A 10 -19.47 19.08 20.32
N TYR A 11 -19.50 18.33 19.25
CA TYR A 11 -19.51 16.86 19.27
C TYR A 11 -18.21 16.31 19.84
N THR A 12 -17.06 16.75 19.30
CA THR A 12 -15.75 16.22 19.68
C THR A 12 -15.40 16.59 21.12
N GLN A 13 -15.77 17.80 21.58
CA GLN A 13 -15.59 18.21 22.96
C GLN A 13 -16.45 17.37 23.92
N ALA A 14 -17.69 17.06 23.54
CA ALA A 14 -18.54 16.19 24.33
C ALA A 14 -17.98 14.78 24.49
N LEU A 15 -17.36 14.22 23.42
CA LEU A 15 -16.75 12.89 23.42
C LEU A 15 -15.43 12.86 24.20
N MET A 16 -14.54 13.82 23.94
CA MET A 16 -13.17 13.81 24.46
C MET A 16 -13.02 14.50 25.83
N GLY A 17 -13.98 15.33 26.21
CA GLY A 17 -13.86 16.27 27.31
C GLY A 17 -12.98 17.47 26.94
N GLU A 18 -13.10 18.53 27.74
CA GLU A 18 -12.48 19.84 27.48
C GLU A 18 -10.98 19.79 27.24
N LYS A 19 -10.24 19.10 28.12
CA LYS A 19 -8.78 19.10 28.10
C LYS A 19 -8.20 18.42 26.83
N LEU A 20 -8.74 17.26 26.46
CA LEU A 20 -8.28 16.52 25.30
C LEU A 20 -8.67 17.22 24.00
N TYR A 21 -9.89 17.78 23.95
CA TYR A 21 -10.36 18.57 22.82
C TYR A 21 -9.47 19.80 22.58
N GLN A 22 -9.18 20.59 23.61
CA GLN A 22 -8.30 21.77 23.46
C GLN A 22 -6.91 21.40 22.93
N ARG A 23 -6.37 20.25 23.34
CA ARG A 23 -5.08 19.76 22.83
C ARG A 23 -5.16 19.40 21.35
N LEU A 24 -6.22 18.72 20.92
CA LEU A 24 -6.50 18.40 19.52
C LEU A 24 -6.69 19.66 18.69
N GLU A 25 -7.54 20.58 19.14
CA GLU A 25 -7.82 21.85 18.43
C GLU A 25 -6.55 22.66 18.23
N HIS A 26 -5.72 22.83 19.25
CA HIS A 26 -4.45 23.52 19.16
C HIS A 26 -3.53 22.85 18.12
N ALA A 27 -3.44 21.51 18.14
CA ALA A 27 -2.59 20.79 17.20
C ALA A 27 -3.08 20.89 15.74
N ILE A 28 -4.39 20.91 15.51
CA ILE A 28 -4.95 21.09 14.15
C ILE A 28 -4.68 22.49 13.61
N LEU A 29 -4.82 23.51 14.46
CA LEU A 29 -4.80 24.91 14.03
C LEU A 29 -3.39 25.52 14.03
N GLU A 30 -2.52 25.11 14.95
CA GLU A 30 -1.27 25.83 15.27
C GLU A 30 0.00 24.97 15.11
N GLU A 31 -0.09 23.61 15.05
CA GLU A 31 1.10 22.77 14.98
C GLU A 31 1.34 22.21 13.58
N GLU A 32 2.60 22.09 13.21
CA GLU A 32 2.99 21.36 12.01
C GLU A 32 2.92 19.84 12.22
N ALA A 33 2.53 19.13 11.17
CA ALA A 33 2.50 17.67 11.17
C ALA A 33 3.93 17.09 11.25
N PRO A 34 4.19 16.06 12.08
CA PRO A 34 5.46 15.37 12.04
C PRO A 34 5.76 14.81 10.65
N THR A 35 7.00 14.94 10.22
CA THR A 35 7.45 14.32 8.97
C THR A 35 7.98 12.92 9.28
N SER A 36 7.47 11.91 8.58
CA SER A 36 7.94 10.54 8.73
C SER A 36 7.97 9.80 7.39
N ILE A 37 8.83 8.79 7.34
CA ILE A 37 8.97 7.88 6.21
C ILE A 37 8.94 6.43 6.71
N ARG A 38 8.67 5.51 5.81
CA ARG A 38 8.82 4.08 6.05
C ARG A 38 9.72 3.48 4.97
N ILE A 39 10.82 2.84 5.39
CA ILE A 39 11.73 2.16 4.46
C ILE A 39 11.08 0.89 3.89
N ASN A 40 11.51 0.53 2.68
CA ASN A 40 11.17 -0.74 2.07
C ASN A 40 12.26 -1.78 2.44
N PRO A 41 11.99 -2.71 3.35
CA PRO A 41 13.02 -3.62 3.87
C PRO A 41 13.55 -4.62 2.82
N PHE A 42 12.87 -4.73 1.67
CA PHE A 42 13.31 -5.56 0.55
C PHE A 42 14.33 -4.86 -0.36
N LYS A 43 14.54 -3.54 -0.18
CA LYS A 43 15.44 -2.71 -1.01
C LYS A 43 16.41 -1.86 -0.22
N CYS A 44 16.14 -1.62 1.06
CA CYS A 44 16.89 -0.70 1.90
C CYS A 44 16.96 -1.25 3.32
N LYS A 45 18.11 -1.14 3.97
CA LYS A 45 18.30 -1.64 5.33
C LYS A 45 18.13 -0.56 6.38
N ASP A 46 18.51 0.67 6.07
CA ASP A 46 18.46 1.76 7.02
C ASP A 46 18.31 3.13 6.35
N ALA A 47 17.73 4.07 7.09
CA ALA A 47 17.56 5.46 6.71
C ALA A 47 17.74 6.37 7.94
N ASP A 48 18.06 7.64 7.67
CA ASP A 48 18.15 8.68 8.70
C ASP A 48 16.81 8.86 9.43
N GLY A 49 16.92 9.26 10.69
CA GLY A 49 15.79 9.64 11.52
C GLY A 49 15.63 8.81 12.79
N GLU A 50 14.75 9.29 13.64
CA GLU A 50 14.37 8.63 14.89
C GLU A 50 13.38 7.51 14.61
N PRO A 51 13.57 6.28 15.13
CA PRO A 51 12.61 5.21 14.92
C PRO A 51 11.19 5.58 15.39
N VAL A 52 10.19 5.20 14.60
CA VAL A 52 8.79 5.28 15.02
C VAL A 52 8.52 4.17 16.04
N PRO A 53 8.10 4.46 17.28
CA PRO A 53 8.09 3.48 18.36
C PRO A 53 7.27 2.21 18.08
N TRP A 54 6.17 2.33 17.37
CA TRP A 54 5.29 1.20 17.01
C TRP A 54 5.62 0.56 15.65
N CYS A 55 6.66 1.05 14.97
CA CYS A 55 7.19 0.50 13.71
C CYS A 55 8.72 0.71 13.64
N PRO A 56 9.49 0.26 14.66
CA PRO A 56 10.89 0.65 14.84
C PRO A 56 11.81 0.12 13.75
N GLU A 57 11.47 -1.00 13.12
CA GLU A 57 12.29 -1.60 12.06
C GLU A 57 12.31 -0.74 10.80
N THR A 58 11.16 -0.20 10.40
CA THR A 58 11.01 0.46 9.10
C THR A 58 10.58 1.93 9.17
N GLY A 59 9.92 2.37 10.24
CA GLY A 59 9.45 3.74 10.40
C GLY A 59 10.54 4.68 10.93
N ARG A 60 10.64 5.88 10.36
CA ARG A 60 11.58 6.94 10.78
C ARG A 60 10.88 8.29 10.82
N TYR A 61 11.02 9.01 11.93
CA TYR A 61 10.72 10.44 12.00
C TYR A 61 11.90 11.23 11.47
N LEU A 62 11.65 12.20 10.62
CA LEU A 62 12.66 13.13 10.13
C LEU A 62 12.60 14.45 10.89
N SER A 63 13.75 15.07 11.13
CA SER A 63 13.84 16.38 11.81
C SER A 63 13.30 17.54 10.97
N THR A 64 13.30 17.39 9.65
CA THR A 64 12.82 18.38 8.68
C THR A 64 12.02 17.69 7.58
N ARG A 65 11.23 18.46 6.83
CA ARG A 65 10.53 17.98 5.64
C ARG A 65 11.32 18.32 4.38
N PRO A 66 12.06 17.34 3.80
CA PRO A 66 12.83 17.59 2.58
C PRO A 66 11.92 17.61 1.33
N GLY A 67 12.51 18.01 0.20
CA GLY A 67 11.84 17.99 -1.10
C GLY A 67 11.78 16.60 -1.71
N PHE A 68 11.06 15.67 -1.11
CA PHE A 68 10.95 14.24 -1.46
C PHE A 68 10.76 13.96 -2.95
N THR A 69 10.04 14.83 -3.66
CA THR A 69 9.80 14.70 -5.11
C THR A 69 11.08 14.62 -5.92
N PHE A 70 12.16 15.20 -5.43
CA PHE A 70 13.46 15.25 -6.10
C PHE A 70 14.46 14.20 -5.58
N ASP A 71 13.98 13.20 -4.86
CA ASP A 71 14.80 12.05 -4.47
C ASP A 71 14.61 10.89 -5.43
N PRO A 72 15.60 10.51 -6.26
CA PRO A 72 15.50 9.36 -7.15
C PRO A 72 15.21 8.05 -6.41
N LEU A 73 15.65 7.91 -5.15
CA LEU A 73 15.45 6.71 -4.35
C LEU A 73 14.01 6.56 -3.86
N LEU A 74 13.25 7.66 -3.68
CA LEU A 74 11.80 7.59 -3.50
C LEU A 74 11.12 6.98 -4.72
N HIS A 75 11.49 7.44 -5.92
CA HIS A 75 10.92 6.93 -7.18
C HIS A 75 11.33 5.48 -7.47
N ALA A 76 12.47 5.04 -6.95
CA ALA A 76 12.91 3.64 -6.98
C ALA A 76 12.22 2.76 -5.92
N GLY A 77 11.42 3.36 -5.02
CA GLY A 77 10.65 2.64 -4.01
C GLY A 77 11.47 2.10 -2.84
N LEU A 78 12.57 2.78 -2.48
CA LEU A 78 13.36 2.42 -1.30
C LEU A 78 12.68 2.82 0.00
N TYR A 79 11.85 3.83 -0.04
CA TYR A 79 11.02 4.26 1.07
C TYR A 79 9.70 4.87 0.58
N TYR A 80 8.76 5.02 1.49
CA TYR A 80 7.46 5.67 1.28
C TYR A 80 7.32 6.81 2.29
N VAL A 81 6.85 7.98 1.84
CA VAL A 81 6.51 9.09 2.74
C VAL A 81 5.17 8.76 3.37
N GLN A 82 5.20 8.33 4.62
CA GLN A 82 4.03 7.86 5.35
C GLN A 82 3.93 8.55 6.70
N GLU A 83 2.72 8.97 7.06
CA GLU A 83 2.49 9.48 8.40
C GLU A 83 2.58 8.34 9.44
N ALA A 84 3.07 8.65 10.63
CA ALA A 84 3.52 7.64 11.57
C ALA A 84 2.40 6.79 12.16
N SER A 85 1.23 7.36 12.50
CA SER A 85 0.14 6.59 13.10
C SER A 85 -0.38 5.49 12.16
N SER A 86 -0.41 5.74 10.85
CA SER A 86 -0.82 4.72 9.87
C SER A 86 0.16 3.55 9.74
N MET A 87 1.38 3.66 10.28
CA MET A 87 2.32 2.54 10.40
C MET A 87 1.95 1.58 11.54
N PHE A 88 1.03 1.94 12.42
CA PHE A 88 0.64 1.11 13.57
C PHE A 88 0.03 -0.24 13.16
N VAL A 89 -0.47 -0.35 11.94
CA VAL A 89 -0.93 -1.62 11.37
C VAL A 89 0.18 -2.69 11.31
N ASP A 90 1.45 -2.28 11.20
CA ASP A 90 2.61 -3.18 11.22
C ASP A 90 2.64 -4.02 12.50
N MET A 91 2.38 -3.38 13.65
CA MET A 91 2.35 -4.05 14.95
C MET A 91 1.26 -5.13 15.01
N ALA A 92 0.06 -4.86 14.50
CA ALA A 92 -1.03 -5.82 14.47
C ALA A 92 -0.68 -7.05 13.60
N ILE A 93 -0.10 -6.83 12.42
CA ILE A 93 0.34 -7.92 11.54
C ILE A 93 1.44 -8.74 12.22
N ARG A 94 2.48 -8.11 12.73
CA ARG A 94 3.59 -8.81 13.40
C ARG A 94 3.15 -9.59 14.63
N GLN A 95 2.14 -9.10 15.37
CA GLN A 95 1.66 -9.80 16.55
C GLN A 95 0.82 -11.04 16.19
N TYR A 96 -0.08 -10.92 15.24
CA TYR A 96 -1.11 -11.93 15.00
C TYR A 96 -0.87 -12.83 13.80
N VAL A 97 0.00 -12.42 12.86
CA VAL A 97 0.27 -13.19 11.63
C VAL A 97 1.66 -13.78 11.69
N LYS A 98 1.76 -15.04 12.13
CA LYS A 98 3.04 -15.75 12.30
C LYS A 98 3.36 -16.70 11.15
N GLU A 99 2.35 -17.15 10.41
CA GLU A 99 2.46 -18.07 9.30
C GLU A 99 2.02 -17.40 8.00
N PRO A 100 2.44 -17.92 6.83
CA PRO A 100 2.02 -17.37 5.55
C PRO A 100 0.50 -17.35 5.38
N VAL A 101 -0.03 -16.23 4.93
CA VAL A 101 -1.47 -15.99 4.79
C VAL A 101 -1.83 -15.41 3.43
N MET A 102 -3.12 -15.48 3.09
CA MET A 102 -3.73 -14.67 2.05
C MET A 102 -4.46 -13.49 2.71
N MET A 103 -3.97 -12.28 2.46
CA MET A 103 -4.50 -11.05 3.05
C MET A 103 -5.12 -10.14 1.98
N LEU A 104 -6.16 -9.40 2.36
CA LEU A 104 -6.78 -8.35 1.56
C LEU A 104 -6.68 -7.01 2.29
N ASP A 105 -6.11 -6.00 1.62
CA ASP A 105 -6.29 -4.58 1.95
C ASP A 105 -7.39 -4.05 1.02
N LEU A 106 -8.59 -3.82 1.59
CA LEU A 106 -9.82 -3.62 0.82
C LEU A 106 -9.99 -2.19 0.28
N CYS A 107 -9.50 -1.19 1.00
CA CYS A 107 -9.60 0.23 0.67
C CYS A 107 -8.19 0.84 0.61
N ALA A 108 -7.35 0.28 -0.26
CA ALA A 108 -5.90 0.33 -0.16
C ALA A 108 -5.25 1.64 -0.63
N ALA A 109 -5.91 2.43 -1.50
CA ALA A 109 -5.27 3.60 -2.08
C ALA A 109 -4.96 4.71 -1.04
N PRO A 110 -3.79 5.32 -1.14
CA PRO A 110 -2.81 5.26 -2.23
C PRO A 110 -1.76 4.12 -2.13
N GLY A 111 -1.78 3.25 -1.10
CA GLY A 111 -0.88 2.10 -0.98
C GLY A 111 0.09 2.14 0.21
N GLY A 112 -0.01 3.16 1.07
CA GLY A 112 0.84 3.28 2.25
C GLY A 112 0.65 2.11 3.23
N LYS A 113 -0.59 1.79 3.60
CA LYS A 113 -0.91 0.65 4.46
C LYS A 113 -0.64 -0.69 3.75
N SER A 114 -0.99 -0.83 2.45
CA SER A 114 -0.67 -2.04 1.66
C SER A 114 0.82 -2.40 1.71
N THR A 115 1.69 -1.44 1.45
CA THR A 115 3.14 -1.68 1.44
C THR A 115 3.71 -1.84 2.86
N ALA A 116 3.06 -1.26 3.90
CA ALA A 116 3.39 -1.50 5.29
C ALA A 116 3.07 -2.94 5.70
N VAL A 117 1.85 -3.39 5.43
CA VAL A 117 1.46 -4.78 5.77
C VAL A 117 2.25 -5.80 4.97
N ARG A 118 2.58 -5.54 3.68
CA ARG A 118 3.45 -6.45 2.93
C ARG A 118 4.83 -6.59 3.59
N ALA A 119 5.39 -5.50 4.11
CA ALA A 119 6.68 -5.53 4.80
C ALA A 119 6.63 -6.32 6.13
N ALA A 120 5.48 -6.37 6.80
CA ALA A 120 5.28 -7.07 8.07
C ALA A 120 4.84 -8.52 7.91
N LEU A 121 4.22 -8.90 6.78
CA LEU A 121 3.72 -10.25 6.52
C LEU A 121 4.86 -11.28 6.38
N PRO A 122 4.70 -12.49 6.91
CA PRO A 122 5.64 -13.59 6.71
C PRO A 122 5.91 -13.86 5.22
N GLU A 123 7.11 -14.35 4.93
CA GLU A 123 7.45 -14.84 3.59
C GLU A 123 6.46 -15.91 3.14
N GLY A 124 6.13 -15.93 1.83
CA GLY A 124 5.12 -16.86 1.31
C GLY A 124 3.68 -16.40 1.49
N SER A 125 3.42 -15.23 2.09
CA SER A 125 2.09 -14.62 2.11
C SER A 125 1.77 -13.91 0.81
N LEU A 126 0.48 -13.89 0.42
CA LEU A 126 -0.04 -13.14 -0.72
C LEU A 126 -0.91 -11.97 -0.25
N LEU A 127 -0.64 -10.78 -0.76
CA LEU A 127 -1.44 -9.59 -0.48
C LEU A 127 -2.25 -9.14 -1.71
N PHE A 128 -3.57 -9.07 -1.54
CA PHE A 128 -4.46 -8.34 -2.43
C PHE A 128 -4.60 -6.90 -1.92
N SER A 129 -4.47 -5.93 -2.82
CA SER A 129 -4.68 -4.50 -2.54
C SER A 129 -5.75 -3.98 -3.49
N ASN A 130 -6.89 -3.57 -2.95
CA ASN A 130 -8.05 -3.18 -3.73
C ASN A 130 -8.41 -1.71 -3.55
N GLU A 131 -8.91 -1.10 -4.62
CA GLU A 131 -9.48 0.25 -4.58
C GLU A 131 -10.59 0.37 -5.63
N PRO A 132 -11.84 0.71 -5.25
CA PRO A 132 -12.95 0.82 -6.20
C PRO A 132 -12.84 2.03 -7.15
N MET A 133 -12.26 3.13 -6.70
CA MET A 133 -12.12 4.35 -7.51
C MET A 133 -10.99 4.22 -8.52
N ARG A 134 -11.32 4.27 -9.82
CA ARG A 134 -10.36 4.03 -10.91
C ARG A 134 -9.10 4.91 -10.85
N THR A 135 -9.25 6.19 -10.58
CA THR A 135 -8.10 7.12 -10.50
C THR A 135 -7.19 6.79 -9.32
N ARG A 136 -7.76 6.48 -8.16
CA ARG A 136 -7.02 6.10 -6.96
C ARG A 136 -6.36 4.72 -7.11
N SER A 137 -7.03 3.76 -7.78
CA SER A 137 -6.47 2.43 -8.02
C SER A 137 -5.23 2.44 -8.96
N GLN A 138 -5.12 3.42 -9.86
CA GLN A 138 -3.89 3.61 -10.66
C GLN A 138 -2.72 4.10 -9.78
N ILE A 139 -2.97 5.00 -8.83
CA ILE A 139 -1.96 5.47 -7.87
C ILE A 139 -1.51 4.31 -6.96
N LEU A 140 -2.46 3.49 -6.51
CA LEU A 140 -2.17 2.27 -5.76
C LEU A 140 -1.26 1.33 -6.56
N ALA A 141 -1.62 1.06 -7.82
CA ALA A 141 -0.83 0.19 -8.70
C ALA A 141 0.59 0.74 -8.92
N GLU A 142 0.75 2.06 -9.08
CA GLU A 142 2.05 2.72 -9.17
C GLU A 142 2.89 2.48 -7.91
N ASN A 143 2.33 2.71 -6.73
CA ASN A 143 3.04 2.57 -5.47
C ASN A 143 3.41 1.11 -5.16
N VAL A 144 2.54 0.15 -5.51
CA VAL A 144 2.84 -1.29 -5.42
C VAL A 144 3.96 -1.69 -6.37
N GLN A 145 3.96 -1.17 -7.61
CA GLN A 145 5.03 -1.41 -8.58
C GLN A 145 6.36 -0.79 -8.12
N LYS A 146 6.36 0.39 -7.53
CA LYS A 146 7.55 1.01 -6.92
C LYS A 146 8.06 0.20 -5.73
N PHE A 147 7.17 -0.33 -4.91
CA PHE A 147 7.54 -1.22 -3.80
C PHE A 147 8.22 -2.50 -4.32
N GLY A 148 7.71 -3.09 -5.40
CA GLY A 148 8.37 -4.09 -6.24
C GLY A 148 8.37 -5.52 -5.70
N HIS A 149 7.57 -5.86 -4.68
CA HIS A 149 7.45 -7.22 -4.17
C HIS A 149 6.52 -8.06 -5.04
N PRO A 150 6.90 -9.32 -5.45
CA PRO A 150 6.12 -10.10 -6.41
C PRO A 150 4.82 -10.70 -5.85
N ASP A 151 4.71 -10.86 -4.53
CA ASP A 151 3.53 -11.47 -3.89
C ASP A 151 2.45 -10.43 -3.58
N MET A 152 2.13 -9.61 -4.58
CA MET A 152 1.08 -8.58 -4.50
C MET A 152 0.20 -8.61 -5.75
N ILE A 153 -1.11 -8.46 -5.55
CA ILE A 153 -2.13 -8.34 -6.61
C ILE A 153 -2.94 -7.07 -6.37
N VAL A 154 -3.00 -6.18 -7.35
CA VAL A 154 -3.81 -4.96 -7.29
C VAL A 154 -5.10 -5.14 -8.08
N THR A 155 -6.23 -4.81 -7.46
CA THR A 155 -7.56 -4.92 -8.07
C THR A 155 -8.33 -3.61 -8.00
N ASN A 156 -9.32 -3.45 -8.93
CA ASN A 156 -10.20 -2.30 -8.98
C ASN A 156 -11.65 -2.76 -8.95
N ASN A 157 -12.17 -3.06 -7.75
CA ASN A 157 -13.46 -3.68 -7.53
C ASN A 157 -14.18 -3.07 -6.34
N TYR A 158 -15.52 -3.13 -6.35
CA TYR A 158 -16.30 -2.89 -5.14
C TYR A 158 -16.21 -4.07 -4.18
N PRO A 159 -16.39 -3.89 -2.86
CA PRO A 159 -16.34 -4.99 -1.87
C PRO A 159 -17.25 -6.18 -2.23
N ARG A 160 -18.47 -5.91 -2.67
CA ARG A 160 -19.46 -6.92 -3.10
C ARG A 160 -18.99 -7.83 -4.24
N ASP A 161 -18.03 -7.38 -5.07
CA ASP A 161 -17.53 -8.17 -6.20
C ASP A 161 -16.66 -9.33 -5.73
N TYR A 162 -16.00 -9.20 -4.58
CA TYR A 162 -15.18 -10.25 -3.98
C TYR A 162 -16.01 -11.51 -3.62
N LYS A 163 -17.27 -11.35 -3.21
CA LYS A 163 -18.17 -12.49 -2.94
C LYS A 163 -18.29 -13.39 -4.17
N LYS A 164 -18.30 -12.84 -5.38
CA LYS A 164 -18.39 -13.62 -6.64
C LYS A 164 -17.09 -14.36 -6.94
N SER A 165 -15.97 -13.85 -6.49
CA SER A 165 -14.67 -14.48 -6.71
C SER A 165 -14.46 -15.75 -5.91
N LYS A 166 -15.21 -15.94 -4.82
CA LYS A 166 -15.05 -17.04 -3.86
C LYS A 166 -13.67 -17.09 -3.20
N LEU A 167 -12.89 -16.01 -3.29
CA LEU A 167 -11.64 -15.89 -2.56
C LEU A 167 -11.95 -15.77 -1.07
N GLN A 168 -11.12 -16.43 -0.24
CA GLN A 168 -11.23 -16.41 1.22
C GLN A 168 -9.90 -15.95 1.81
N PHE A 169 -9.95 -14.97 2.68
CA PHE A 169 -8.79 -14.33 3.26
C PHE A 169 -8.64 -14.69 4.75
N ASP A 170 -7.40 -14.84 5.17
CA ASP A 170 -7.04 -15.06 6.57
C ASP A 170 -7.08 -13.73 7.35
N VAL A 171 -6.70 -12.64 6.67
CA VAL A 171 -6.71 -11.29 7.22
C VAL A 171 -7.34 -10.33 6.21
N ILE A 172 -8.20 -9.44 6.68
CA ILE A 172 -8.72 -8.32 5.90
C ILE A 172 -8.42 -7.02 6.65
N LEU A 173 -7.78 -6.07 5.97
CA LEU A 173 -7.65 -4.69 6.42
C LEU A 173 -8.70 -3.84 5.72
N THR A 174 -9.46 -3.10 6.49
CA THR A 174 -10.45 -2.13 5.99
C THR A 174 -10.13 -0.74 6.54
N ASP A 175 -9.28 0.00 5.83
CA ASP A 175 -9.09 1.43 6.06
C ASP A 175 -10.23 2.17 5.35
N VAL A 176 -11.38 2.16 5.98
CA VAL A 176 -12.65 2.54 5.34
C VAL A 176 -12.72 4.03 4.99
N PRO A 177 -13.44 4.43 3.91
CA PRO A 177 -13.76 5.81 3.66
C PRO A 177 -14.45 6.43 4.89
N CYS A 178 -13.99 7.60 5.33
CA CYS A 178 -14.47 8.26 6.53
C CYS A 178 -14.68 9.76 6.32
N SER A 179 -15.24 10.46 7.31
CA SER A 179 -15.50 11.90 7.26
C SER A 179 -14.24 12.78 7.16
N GLY A 180 -13.06 12.19 7.37
CA GLY A 180 -11.78 12.82 7.07
C GLY A 180 -11.27 13.81 8.13
N GLU A 181 -11.76 13.74 9.37
CA GLU A 181 -11.37 14.65 10.47
C GLU A 181 -9.86 14.67 10.73
N GLY A 182 -9.18 13.52 10.55
CA GLY A 182 -7.72 13.41 10.65
C GLY A 182 -6.94 14.13 9.54
N MET A 183 -7.64 14.65 8.52
CA MET A 183 -7.01 15.44 7.45
C MET A 183 -7.04 16.95 7.74
N PHE A 184 -7.77 17.42 8.75
CA PHE A 184 -7.98 18.85 9.03
C PHE A 184 -6.67 19.64 9.21
N ARG A 185 -5.63 19.03 9.76
CA ARG A 185 -4.31 19.68 9.88
C ARG A 185 -3.63 19.92 8.55
N LYS A 186 -3.81 19.00 7.59
CA LYS A 186 -3.10 18.97 6.28
C LYS A 186 -3.89 19.60 5.15
N ASP A 187 -5.23 19.52 5.21
CA ASP A 187 -6.12 19.91 4.12
C ASP A 187 -7.28 20.77 4.64
N GLU A 188 -7.22 22.06 4.32
CA GLU A 188 -8.30 22.99 4.65
C GLU A 188 -9.61 22.66 3.92
N GLY A 189 -9.52 22.01 2.74
CA GLY A 189 -10.68 21.53 1.99
C GLY A 189 -11.49 20.52 2.81
N ALA A 190 -10.81 19.61 3.52
CA ALA A 190 -11.46 18.61 4.37
C ALA A 190 -12.31 19.25 5.48
N ILE A 191 -11.88 20.40 6.02
CA ILE A 191 -12.67 21.15 7.01
C ILE A 191 -13.96 21.68 6.38
N GLY A 192 -13.87 22.21 5.14
CA GLY A 192 -15.01 22.77 4.41
C GLY A 192 -16.02 21.72 3.93
N GLU A 193 -15.59 20.50 3.70
CA GLU A 193 -16.42 19.38 3.27
C GLU A 193 -17.06 18.62 4.44
N TRP A 194 -16.56 18.81 5.66
CA TRP A 194 -17.06 18.11 6.83
C TRP A 194 -18.47 18.59 7.23
N SER A 195 -19.34 17.67 7.57
CA SER A 195 -20.66 17.92 8.13
C SER A 195 -21.16 16.69 8.89
N THR A 196 -22.09 16.88 9.83
CA THR A 196 -22.77 15.77 10.53
C THR A 196 -23.47 14.82 9.55
N GLN A 197 -24.00 15.34 8.44
CA GLN A 197 -24.59 14.52 7.40
C GLN A 197 -23.53 13.64 6.70
N ASN A 198 -22.31 14.17 6.46
CA ASN A 198 -21.24 13.41 5.87
C ASN A 198 -20.74 12.31 6.83
N VAL A 199 -20.65 12.59 8.13
CA VAL A 199 -20.35 11.57 9.16
C VAL A 199 -21.36 10.43 9.10
N ASN A 200 -22.67 10.73 9.07
CA ASN A 200 -23.72 9.71 8.95
C ASN A 200 -23.63 8.90 7.65
N ASN A 201 -23.33 9.55 6.53
CA ASN A 201 -23.17 8.86 5.25
C ASN A 201 -21.96 7.90 5.27
N CYS A 202 -20.84 8.34 5.85
CA CYS A 202 -19.65 7.52 6.00
C CYS A 202 -19.91 6.34 6.94
N TRP A 203 -20.52 6.56 8.09
CA TRP A 203 -20.91 5.52 9.03
C TRP A 203 -21.75 4.40 8.38
N GLN A 204 -22.76 4.76 7.58
CA GLN A 204 -23.59 3.78 6.87
C GLN A 204 -22.77 3.03 5.80
N LEU A 205 -21.96 3.74 5.01
CA LEU A 205 -21.11 3.16 3.98
C LEU A 205 -20.09 2.19 4.57
N GLN A 206 -19.52 2.48 5.72
CA GLN A 206 -18.57 1.62 6.42
C GLN A 206 -19.21 0.28 6.81
N ARG A 207 -20.44 0.31 7.33
CA ARG A 207 -21.21 -0.91 7.63
C ARG A 207 -21.54 -1.72 6.38
N GLU A 208 -21.89 -1.06 5.27
CA GLU A 208 -22.10 -1.72 3.98
C GLU A 208 -20.82 -2.42 3.50
N ILE A 209 -19.68 -1.72 3.53
CA ILE A 209 -18.37 -2.27 3.12
C ILE A 209 -18.00 -3.50 3.94
N VAL A 210 -18.11 -3.43 5.27
CA VAL A 210 -17.78 -4.54 6.16
C VAL A 210 -18.74 -5.70 5.95
N SER A 211 -20.07 -5.47 5.83
CA SER A 211 -21.06 -6.51 5.56
C SER A 211 -20.79 -7.24 4.25
N ASP A 212 -20.44 -6.49 3.19
CA ASP A 212 -20.17 -7.06 1.87
C ASP A 212 -18.95 -7.99 1.88
N ILE A 213 -17.90 -7.63 2.64
CA ILE A 213 -16.64 -8.39 2.65
C ILE A 213 -16.60 -9.47 3.72
N TRP A 214 -17.45 -9.42 4.75
CA TRP A 214 -17.41 -10.30 5.91
C TRP A 214 -17.38 -11.80 5.58
N ASN A 215 -18.14 -12.20 4.55
CA ASN A 215 -18.17 -13.58 4.10
C ASN A 215 -16.89 -14.02 3.35
N CYS A 216 -16.02 -13.09 2.99
CA CYS A 216 -14.72 -13.39 2.41
C CYS A 216 -13.62 -13.55 3.47
N LEU A 217 -13.89 -13.20 4.72
CA LEU A 217 -13.03 -13.50 5.86
C LEU A 217 -13.31 -14.92 6.34
N LYS A 218 -12.26 -15.74 6.45
CA LYS A 218 -12.35 -17.11 6.96
C LYS A 218 -12.85 -17.14 8.41
N PRO A 219 -13.49 -18.23 8.87
CA PRO A 219 -13.72 -18.46 10.29
C PRO A 219 -12.39 -18.39 11.07
N GLY A 220 -12.36 -17.69 12.21
CA GLY A 220 -11.14 -17.43 12.97
C GLY A 220 -10.19 -16.42 12.36
N GLY A 221 -10.53 -15.87 11.19
CA GLY A 221 -9.73 -14.84 10.52
C GLY A 221 -9.82 -13.47 11.21
N ILE A 222 -8.94 -12.56 10.85
CA ILE A 222 -8.78 -11.25 11.48
C ILE A 222 -9.25 -10.14 10.55
N LEU A 223 -10.14 -9.28 11.04
CA LEU A 223 -10.45 -7.98 10.46
C LEU A 223 -9.68 -6.90 11.20
N ILE A 224 -8.89 -6.10 10.49
CA ILE A 224 -8.32 -4.86 11.00
C ILE A 224 -9.18 -3.72 10.46
N TYR A 225 -9.94 -3.09 11.35
CA TYR A 225 -10.80 -1.95 11.03
C TYR A 225 -10.06 -0.65 11.36
N SER A 226 -9.98 0.29 10.44
CA SER A 226 -9.35 1.59 10.69
C SER A 226 -10.08 2.72 9.97
N THR A 227 -10.00 3.91 10.58
CA THR A 227 -10.44 5.20 10.02
C THR A 227 -9.39 6.27 10.31
N CYS A 228 -9.53 7.44 9.70
CA CYS A 228 -8.76 8.62 10.07
C CYS A 228 -9.64 9.68 10.74
N THR A 229 -10.69 9.31 11.46
CA THR A 229 -11.62 10.22 12.14
C THR A 229 -11.48 10.13 13.66
N PHE A 230 -12.16 11.00 14.37
CA PHE A 230 -12.15 11.08 15.84
C PHE A 230 -13.53 10.82 16.44
N ASN A 231 -14.60 10.75 15.65
CA ASN A 231 -15.96 10.59 16.14
C ASN A 231 -16.29 9.14 16.50
N ALA A 232 -17.15 8.94 17.49
CA ALA A 232 -17.53 7.62 17.95
C ALA A 232 -18.43 6.86 16.96
N HIS A 233 -19.21 7.57 16.13
CA HIS A 233 -20.11 6.94 15.17
C HIS A 233 -19.36 6.07 14.15
N GLU A 234 -18.28 6.61 13.58
CA GLU A 234 -17.47 5.93 12.60
C GLU A 234 -16.47 4.95 13.24
N ASP A 235 -16.20 5.09 14.52
CA ASP A 235 -15.18 4.37 15.27
C ASP A 235 -15.80 3.31 16.20
N GLU A 236 -16.00 3.59 17.49
CA GLU A 236 -16.45 2.58 18.46
C GLU A 236 -17.84 2.03 18.16
N GLU A 237 -18.80 2.82 17.70
CA GLU A 237 -20.15 2.35 17.38
C GLU A 237 -20.15 1.36 16.20
N ASN A 238 -19.20 1.51 15.26
CA ASN A 238 -19.03 0.52 14.20
C ASN A 238 -18.35 -0.74 14.71
N VAL A 239 -17.40 -0.63 15.65
CA VAL A 239 -16.79 -1.81 16.29
C VAL A 239 -17.84 -2.59 17.09
N ASP A 240 -18.67 -1.90 17.89
CA ASP A 240 -19.78 -2.50 18.62
C ASP A 240 -20.73 -3.26 17.66
N TRP A 241 -21.13 -2.60 16.58
CA TRP A 241 -22.00 -3.18 15.58
C TRP A 241 -21.38 -4.42 14.91
N ILE A 242 -20.06 -4.40 14.61
CA ILE A 242 -19.36 -5.58 14.06
C ILE A 242 -19.39 -6.75 15.08
N CYS A 243 -19.20 -6.46 16.35
CA CYS A 243 -19.27 -7.47 17.40
C CYS A 243 -20.68 -8.05 17.55
N GLU A 244 -21.69 -7.20 17.64
CA GLU A 244 -23.09 -7.60 17.91
C GLU A 244 -23.72 -8.30 16.70
N GLU A 245 -23.60 -7.72 15.50
CA GLU A 245 -24.34 -8.18 14.32
C GLU A 245 -23.55 -9.22 13.49
N LEU A 246 -22.22 -9.18 13.52
CA LEU A 246 -21.38 -10.08 12.72
C LEU A 246 -20.65 -11.13 13.56
N GLY A 247 -20.79 -11.10 14.89
CA GLY A 247 -20.21 -12.09 15.80
C GLY A 247 -18.68 -12.04 15.84
N ALA A 248 -18.10 -10.85 15.99
CA ALA A 248 -16.66 -10.66 16.14
C ALA A 248 -16.27 -10.45 17.60
N GLU A 249 -15.02 -10.76 17.94
CA GLU A 249 -14.38 -10.47 19.21
C GLU A 249 -13.25 -9.46 19.00
N VAL A 250 -13.18 -8.39 19.82
CA VAL A 250 -12.10 -7.40 19.74
C VAL A 250 -10.86 -7.93 20.44
N MET A 251 -9.71 -7.83 19.76
CA MET A 251 -8.42 -8.35 20.22
C MET A 251 -7.50 -7.20 20.65
N ALA A 252 -6.77 -7.40 21.75
CA ALA A 252 -5.80 -6.42 22.27
C ALA A 252 -4.42 -6.59 21.67
N LEU A 253 -3.71 -5.50 21.37
CA LEU A 253 -2.27 -5.53 21.11
C LEU A 253 -1.49 -5.49 22.41
N GLU A 254 -0.52 -6.38 22.49
CA GLU A 254 0.48 -6.40 23.57
C GLU A 254 1.63 -5.44 23.26
N GLY A 255 2.34 -4.95 24.30
CA GLY A 255 3.51 -4.10 24.11
C GLY A 255 3.21 -2.66 23.67
N VAL A 256 1.95 -2.23 23.73
CA VAL A 256 1.60 -0.82 23.52
C VAL A 256 1.94 -0.02 24.78
N GLU A 257 2.98 0.79 24.69
CA GLU A 257 3.52 1.53 25.83
C GLU A 257 2.73 2.83 26.09
N ASP A 258 2.52 3.17 27.35
CA ASP A 258 1.85 4.42 27.75
C ASP A 258 2.59 5.68 27.28
N THR A 259 3.91 5.58 27.13
CA THR A 259 4.79 6.65 26.60
C THR A 259 4.46 7.08 25.17
N TRP A 260 3.77 6.23 24.41
CA TRP A 260 3.33 6.56 23.04
C TRP A 260 2.10 7.47 23.02
N ASN A 261 1.45 7.65 24.18
CA ASN A 261 0.24 8.47 24.35
C ASN A 261 -0.89 8.10 23.36
N ILE A 262 -1.03 6.80 23.06
CA ILE A 262 -2.14 6.30 22.26
C ILE A 262 -3.39 6.26 23.13
N THR A 263 -4.40 7.03 22.74
CA THR A 263 -5.68 7.08 23.46
C THR A 263 -6.47 5.79 23.24
N ARG A 264 -7.14 5.34 24.28
CA ARG A 264 -7.99 4.14 24.24
C ARG A 264 -9.43 4.53 23.92
N ASN A 265 -10.36 3.62 24.19
CA ASN A 265 -11.80 3.81 24.04
C ASN A 265 -12.30 5.07 24.75
N LEU A 266 -13.15 5.86 24.09
CA LEU A 266 -13.71 7.10 24.60
C LEU A 266 -15.22 6.99 24.94
N THR A 267 -15.89 5.90 24.56
CA THR A 267 -17.33 5.72 24.79
C THR A 267 -17.66 4.99 26.09
N GLY A 268 -16.63 4.51 26.81
CA GLY A 268 -16.78 3.78 28.07
C GLY A 268 -17.11 2.30 27.90
N THR A 269 -17.08 1.77 26.67
CA THR A 269 -17.14 0.33 26.40
C THR A 269 -15.79 -0.32 26.73
N ASP A 270 -15.80 -1.59 27.15
CA ASP A 270 -14.62 -2.28 27.68
C ASP A 270 -13.92 -3.14 26.60
N PHE A 271 -13.77 -2.61 25.39
CA PHE A 271 -12.99 -3.30 24.37
C PHE A 271 -11.76 -2.47 23.94
N PRO A 272 -10.64 -3.16 23.59
CA PRO A 272 -9.39 -2.48 23.24
C PRO A 272 -9.46 -1.87 21.85
N VAL A 273 -9.34 -0.54 21.78
CA VAL A 273 -9.15 0.21 20.53
C VAL A 273 -8.00 1.19 20.69
N TYR A 274 -7.51 1.72 19.58
CA TYR A 274 -6.32 2.55 19.52
C TYR A 274 -6.62 3.82 18.73
N ARG A 275 -6.48 4.97 19.38
CA ARG A 275 -6.69 6.30 18.79
C ARG A 275 -5.43 7.12 18.83
N PHE A 276 -5.00 7.55 17.66
CA PHE A 276 -3.96 8.54 17.50
C PHE A 276 -4.62 9.91 17.35
N ILE A 277 -4.31 10.80 18.28
CA ILE A 277 -4.90 12.14 18.33
C ILE A 277 -3.76 13.14 18.15
N PRO A 278 -3.82 14.02 17.12
CA PRO A 278 -2.85 15.09 16.92
C PRO A 278 -2.62 15.90 18.20
N GLY A 279 -1.35 16.15 18.51
CA GLY A 279 -0.96 16.85 19.73
C GLY A 279 -0.89 15.99 21.00
N VAL A 280 -1.41 14.77 20.96
CA VAL A 280 -1.32 13.79 22.06
C VAL A 280 -0.33 12.71 21.68
N SER A 281 -0.60 11.94 20.64
CA SER A 281 0.37 11.02 20.03
C SER A 281 1.16 11.75 18.93
N ARG A 282 2.39 11.30 18.66
CA ARG A 282 3.25 11.90 17.63
C ARG A 282 2.87 11.37 16.25
N GLY A 283 1.72 11.81 15.73
CA GLY A 283 1.16 11.37 14.45
C GLY A 283 0.00 12.24 14.01
N GLU A 284 -0.72 11.75 13.02
CA GLU A 284 -2.01 12.29 12.58
C GLU A 284 -3.15 11.48 13.19
N GLY A 285 -4.39 11.71 12.72
CA GLY A 285 -5.54 10.95 13.16
C GLY A 285 -5.55 9.53 12.64
N LEU A 286 -5.71 8.57 13.54
CA LEU A 286 -5.99 7.18 13.22
C LEU A 286 -6.84 6.58 14.34
N PHE A 287 -7.87 5.84 13.96
CA PHE A 287 -8.54 4.87 14.81
C PHE A 287 -8.25 3.47 14.28
N MET A 288 -7.98 2.50 15.15
CA MET A 288 -7.80 1.11 14.76
C MET A 288 -8.35 0.15 15.80
N ALA A 289 -9.09 -0.85 15.33
CA ALA A 289 -9.54 -2.02 16.09
C ALA A 289 -9.13 -3.29 15.36
N ILE A 290 -8.77 -4.33 16.12
CA ILE A 290 -8.47 -5.66 15.62
C ILE A 290 -9.59 -6.58 16.06
N LEU A 291 -10.27 -7.23 15.11
CA LEU A 291 -11.43 -8.08 15.38
C LEU A 291 -11.18 -9.48 14.84
N LYS A 292 -11.52 -10.48 15.62
CA LYS A 292 -11.48 -11.89 15.24
C LYS A 292 -12.87 -12.39 14.93
N LYS A 293 -13.04 -12.97 13.75
CA LYS A 293 -14.28 -13.64 13.37
C LYS A 293 -14.44 -14.94 14.16
N GLU A 294 -15.64 -15.26 14.61
CA GLU A 294 -15.94 -16.52 15.28
C GLU A 294 -15.49 -17.74 14.44
N GLY A 295 -14.99 -18.77 15.12
CA GLY A 295 -14.49 -20.01 14.54
C GLY A 295 -13.00 -20.25 14.79
N GLU A 296 -12.49 -21.38 14.32
CA GLU A 296 -11.08 -21.75 14.46
C GLU A 296 -10.26 -21.28 13.26
N TRP A 297 -9.10 -20.69 13.52
CA TRP A 297 -8.10 -20.32 12.51
C TRP A 297 -7.37 -21.58 12.01
N GLU A 298 -7.53 -21.90 10.74
CA GLU A 298 -6.70 -22.90 10.05
C GLU A 298 -5.79 -22.16 9.05
N ALA A 299 -4.58 -21.81 9.49
CA ALA A 299 -3.57 -21.22 8.61
C ALA A 299 -3.24 -22.22 7.47
N GLY A 300 -3.26 -21.75 6.23
CA GLY A 300 -2.76 -22.53 5.09
C GLY A 300 -3.70 -23.63 4.55
N SER A 301 -4.93 -23.76 5.01
CA SER A 301 -5.87 -24.71 4.39
C SER A 301 -6.26 -24.23 2.99
N PRO A 302 -5.84 -24.92 1.90
CA PRO A 302 -6.31 -24.61 0.56
C PRO A 302 -7.84 -24.77 0.54
N ALA A 303 -8.55 -23.81 -0.07
CA ALA A 303 -9.98 -23.92 -0.29
C ALA A 303 -10.30 -25.30 -0.88
N LYS A 304 -11.18 -26.06 -0.21
CA LYS A 304 -11.55 -27.42 -0.66
C LYS A 304 -11.90 -27.40 -2.13
N GLU A 305 -11.05 -28.01 -2.96
CA GLU A 305 -11.26 -28.15 -4.39
C GLU A 305 -12.62 -28.79 -4.66
N ASN A 306 -13.52 -28.04 -5.24
CA ASN A 306 -14.71 -28.63 -5.85
C ASN A 306 -14.28 -29.37 -7.13
N ARG A 307 -14.01 -30.65 -7.03
CA ARG A 307 -13.56 -31.56 -8.09
C ARG A 307 -14.51 -31.68 -9.32
N LYS A 308 -15.52 -30.84 -9.42
CA LYS A 308 -16.50 -30.92 -10.53
C LYS A 308 -16.16 -30.05 -11.77
N ASP A 309 -15.20 -29.16 -11.69
CA ASP A 309 -14.89 -28.24 -12.82
C ASP A 309 -13.75 -28.72 -13.76
N LYS A 310 -13.14 -29.88 -13.52
CA LYS A 310 -12.02 -30.41 -14.38
C LYS A 310 -12.41 -30.85 -15.81
N LYS A 311 -13.61 -30.60 -16.29
CA LYS A 311 -14.06 -31.11 -17.61
C LYS A 311 -14.26 -30.05 -18.72
N LYS A 312 -13.91 -28.78 -18.51
CA LYS A 312 -14.11 -27.74 -19.55
C LYS A 312 -12.85 -27.06 -20.13
N ASP A 313 -11.66 -27.40 -19.68
CA ASP A 313 -10.41 -26.86 -20.26
C ASP A 313 -9.93 -27.64 -21.47
N LYS A 314 -10.72 -27.67 -22.54
CA LYS A 314 -10.28 -28.15 -23.84
C LYS A 314 -10.78 -27.19 -24.92
N LYS A 315 -10.00 -26.13 -25.18
CA LYS A 315 -9.76 -25.45 -26.44
C LYS A 315 -9.12 -24.08 -26.20
N VAL A 316 -7.85 -24.08 -25.78
CA VAL A 316 -6.99 -22.93 -26.02
C VAL A 316 -6.41 -23.12 -27.41
N ALA A 317 -6.58 -22.14 -28.29
CA ALA A 317 -6.02 -22.10 -29.63
C ALA A 317 -4.49 -22.27 -29.53
N LYS A 318 -3.89 -23.00 -30.50
CA LYS A 318 -2.44 -23.17 -30.66
C LYS A 318 -1.80 -21.85 -31.15
N GLY A 319 -1.70 -20.84 -30.25
CA GLY A 319 -0.74 -19.77 -30.36
C GLY A 319 0.35 -20.03 -29.30
N LYS A 320 1.61 -19.67 -29.56
CA LYS A 320 2.62 -19.62 -28.49
C LYS A 320 2.09 -18.67 -27.43
N GLY A 321 1.87 -19.19 -26.22
CA GLY A 321 1.51 -18.35 -25.07
C GLY A 321 2.63 -17.36 -24.76
N PRO A 322 2.37 -16.36 -23.86
CA PRO A 322 3.40 -15.43 -23.45
C PRO A 322 4.59 -16.18 -22.86
N GLU A 323 5.81 -15.73 -23.20
CA GLU A 323 7.05 -16.32 -22.67
C GLU A 323 7.74 -15.29 -21.76
N ILE A 324 8.33 -15.77 -20.66
CA ILE A 324 9.21 -14.96 -19.82
C ILE A 324 10.60 -15.02 -20.44
N PRO A 325 11.23 -13.89 -20.83
CA PRO A 325 12.57 -13.91 -21.39
C PRO A 325 13.58 -14.47 -20.40
N ASP A 326 14.44 -15.34 -20.90
CA ASP A 326 15.50 -15.96 -20.11
C ASP A 326 16.42 -14.90 -19.49
N GLY A 327 16.74 -15.07 -18.22
CA GLY A 327 17.67 -14.22 -17.50
C GLY A 327 17.12 -12.88 -17.00
N TRP A 328 15.87 -12.50 -17.32
CA TRP A 328 15.30 -11.22 -16.86
C TRP A 328 14.98 -11.21 -15.36
N LEU A 329 14.60 -12.35 -14.82
CA LEU A 329 14.28 -12.53 -13.42
C LEU A 329 15.28 -13.43 -12.70
N LYS A 330 15.37 -13.29 -11.39
CA LYS A 330 16.10 -14.21 -10.52
C LYS A 330 15.51 -15.62 -10.63
N THR A 331 16.34 -16.63 -10.43
CA THR A 331 16.01 -18.06 -10.66
C THR A 331 15.55 -18.81 -9.42
N ASP A 332 15.46 -18.14 -8.27
CA ASP A 332 15.03 -18.69 -6.99
C ASP A 332 13.51 -18.91 -6.88
N THR A 333 12.76 -18.48 -7.88
CA THR A 333 11.30 -18.58 -7.94
C THR A 333 10.87 -19.23 -9.25
N GLU A 334 9.93 -20.18 -9.19
CA GLU A 334 9.23 -20.69 -10.36
C GLU A 334 8.20 -19.66 -10.82
N TRP A 335 8.22 -19.32 -12.11
CA TRP A 335 7.37 -18.30 -12.69
C TRP A 335 6.35 -18.85 -13.68
N MET A 336 5.10 -18.41 -13.56
CA MET A 336 4.07 -18.61 -14.56
C MET A 336 3.90 -17.34 -15.40
N PRO A 337 4.04 -17.42 -16.76
CA PRO A 337 3.69 -16.29 -17.60
C PRO A 337 2.18 -16.07 -17.64
N ALA A 338 1.76 -14.80 -17.58
CA ALA A 338 0.40 -14.37 -17.79
C ALA A 338 0.38 -13.16 -18.74
N GLU A 339 -0.70 -12.97 -19.48
CA GLU A 339 -0.84 -11.86 -20.44
C GLU A 339 -2.19 -11.21 -20.28
N SER A 340 -2.18 -9.90 -20.25
CA SER A 340 -3.39 -9.07 -20.29
C SER A 340 -3.12 -7.83 -21.14
N ASN A 341 -3.90 -7.61 -22.20
CA ASN A 341 -3.78 -6.46 -23.09
C ASN A 341 -2.35 -6.20 -23.60
N GLU A 342 -1.72 -7.19 -24.27
CA GLU A 342 -0.33 -7.15 -24.75
C GLU A 342 0.74 -6.99 -23.66
N THR A 343 0.35 -6.93 -22.39
CA THR A 343 1.27 -6.83 -21.27
C THR A 343 1.54 -8.21 -20.69
N VAL A 344 2.83 -8.55 -20.58
CA VAL A 344 3.29 -9.83 -20.04
C VAL A 344 3.67 -9.66 -18.58
N TYR A 345 3.20 -10.58 -17.74
CA TYR A 345 3.47 -10.65 -16.31
C TYR A 345 4.16 -11.98 -15.98
N ALA A 346 5.00 -11.97 -14.97
CA ALA A 346 5.52 -13.16 -14.32
C ALA A 346 4.85 -13.30 -12.94
N ILE A 347 4.04 -14.33 -12.79
CA ILE A 347 3.34 -14.62 -11.53
C ILE A 347 4.13 -15.73 -10.81
N PRO A 348 4.44 -15.61 -9.50
CA PRO A 348 5.03 -16.72 -8.76
C PRO A 348 4.17 -17.98 -8.89
N GLY A 349 4.76 -19.09 -9.28
CA GLY A 349 4.04 -20.33 -9.63
C GLY A 349 3.12 -20.85 -8.52
N ARG A 350 3.51 -20.62 -7.25
CA ARG A 350 2.69 -20.93 -6.07
C ARG A 350 1.32 -20.24 -6.05
N TRP A 351 1.16 -19.11 -6.75
CA TRP A 351 -0.08 -18.32 -6.79
C TRP A 351 -0.91 -18.52 -8.06
N LYS A 352 -0.51 -19.43 -8.95
CA LYS A 352 -1.16 -19.68 -10.24
C LYS A 352 -2.68 -19.82 -10.14
N ASP A 353 -3.16 -20.68 -9.25
CA ASP A 353 -4.59 -20.98 -9.14
C ASP A 353 -5.36 -19.79 -8.55
N ILE A 354 -4.77 -19.11 -7.57
CA ILE A 354 -5.35 -17.91 -6.96
C ILE A 354 -5.41 -16.76 -7.97
N TYR A 355 -4.34 -16.56 -8.76
CA TYR A 355 -4.32 -15.55 -9.80
C TYR A 355 -5.39 -15.83 -10.86
N ASN A 356 -5.50 -17.06 -11.36
CA ASN A 356 -6.50 -17.45 -12.36
C ASN A 356 -7.94 -17.25 -11.83
N GLN A 357 -8.16 -17.52 -10.54
CA GLN A 357 -9.45 -17.28 -9.88
C GLN A 357 -9.75 -15.79 -9.77
N ALA A 358 -8.76 -14.98 -9.41
CA ALA A 358 -8.88 -13.53 -9.32
C ALA A 358 -9.15 -12.92 -10.70
N GLU A 359 -8.32 -13.23 -11.72
CA GLU A 359 -8.46 -12.69 -13.08
C GLU A 359 -9.82 -12.99 -13.70
N LYS A 360 -10.38 -14.18 -13.44
CA LYS A 360 -11.70 -14.58 -13.95
C LYS A 360 -12.86 -13.78 -13.37
N ASN A 361 -12.74 -13.27 -12.15
CA ASN A 361 -13.86 -12.73 -11.37
C ASN A 361 -13.66 -11.27 -10.96
N LEU A 362 -12.43 -10.77 -10.95
CA LEU A 362 -12.07 -9.44 -10.52
C LEU A 362 -11.33 -8.70 -11.65
N LYS A 363 -11.37 -7.38 -11.60
CA LYS A 363 -10.56 -6.54 -12.46
C LYS A 363 -9.17 -6.38 -11.85
N VAL A 364 -8.23 -7.20 -12.30
CA VAL A 364 -6.82 -7.16 -11.90
C VAL A 364 -6.11 -6.05 -12.68
N LEU A 365 -5.40 -5.16 -11.98
CA LEU A 365 -4.59 -4.08 -12.57
C LEU A 365 -3.10 -4.41 -12.58
N HIS A 366 -2.64 -5.17 -11.60
CA HIS A 366 -1.26 -5.59 -11.46
C HIS A 366 -1.20 -6.91 -10.70
N ALA A 367 -0.26 -7.79 -11.05
CA ALA A 367 0.03 -9.01 -10.31
C ALA A 367 1.48 -9.45 -10.57
N GLY A 368 2.15 -9.94 -9.54
CA GLY A 368 3.51 -10.44 -9.67
C GLY A 368 4.49 -9.38 -10.17
N VAL A 369 5.23 -9.69 -11.23
CA VAL A 369 6.16 -8.77 -11.89
C VAL A 369 5.65 -8.45 -13.29
N LYS A 370 5.38 -7.19 -13.56
CA LYS A 370 5.04 -6.71 -14.90
C LYS A 370 6.31 -6.60 -15.73
N LEU A 371 6.49 -7.53 -16.68
CA LEU A 371 7.72 -7.64 -17.46
C LEU A 371 7.81 -6.60 -18.56
N GLY A 372 6.73 -6.36 -19.28
CA GLY A 372 6.75 -5.45 -20.42
C GLY A 372 5.56 -5.61 -21.35
N THR A 373 5.60 -4.90 -22.47
CA THR A 373 4.57 -4.96 -23.52
C THR A 373 5.13 -5.58 -24.78
N ASP A 374 4.46 -6.60 -25.32
CA ASP A 374 4.82 -7.20 -26.62
C ASP A 374 4.05 -6.51 -27.75
N LYS A 375 4.78 -5.90 -28.67
CA LYS A 375 4.24 -5.28 -29.91
C LYS A 375 4.59 -6.08 -31.16
N GLY A 376 4.83 -7.38 -31.02
CA GLY A 376 5.18 -8.27 -32.14
C GLY A 376 6.62 -8.15 -32.65
N LYS A 377 7.45 -7.34 -31.99
CA LYS A 377 8.90 -7.17 -32.28
C LYS A 377 9.79 -7.46 -31.06
N GLY A 378 9.25 -8.19 -30.10
CA GLY A 378 9.87 -8.46 -28.80
C GLY A 378 9.33 -7.58 -27.68
N LEU A 379 9.59 -8.02 -26.47
CA LEU A 379 9.10 -7.39 -25.25
C LEU A 379 9.84 -6.08 -24.97
N ILE A 380 9.08 -5.00 -24.79
CA ILE A 380 9.61 -3.72 -24.31
C ILE A 380 9.55 -3.77 -22.78
N PRO A 381 10.68 -3.70 -22.06
CA PRO A 381 10.67 -3.82 -20.61
C PRO A 381 9.88 -2.71 -19.94
N ASP A 382 9.07 -3.08 -18.93
CA ASP A 382 8.27 -2.16 -18.17
C ASP A 382 9.05 -1.52 -17.01
N GLN A 383 8.66 -0.33 -16.60
CA GLN A 383 9.23 0.35 -15.44
C GLN A 383 9.13 -0.52 -14.18
N ALA A 384 8.02 -1.25 -13.98
CA ALA A 384 7.84 -2.12 -12.84
C ALA A 384 8.87 -3.25 -12.77
N LEU A 385 9.36 -3.74 -13.93
CA LEU A 385 10.45 -4.72 -13.94
C LEU A 385 11.74 -4.12 -13.39
N ALA A 386 12.11 -2.89 -13.80
CA ALA A 386 13.32 -2.23 -13.29
C ALA A 386 13.27 -2.06 -11.76
N LEU A 387 12.07 -1.83 -11.21
CA LEU A 387 11.85 -1.59 -9.79
C LEU A 387 11.57 -2.87 -8.99
N SER A 388 11.44 -4.02 -9.65
CA SER A 388 11.14 -5.30 -8.98
C SER A 388 12.33 -5.81 -8.18
N THR A 389 12.06 -6.31 -6.97
CA THR A 389 13.04 -7.05 -6.16
C THR A 389 13.53 -8.35 -6.83
N MET A 390 12.78 -8.81 -7.84
CA MET A 390 13.06 -10.03 -8.60
C MET A 390 13.83 -9.78 -9.91
N LEU A 391 14.15 -8.52 -10.25
CA LEU A 391 14.97 -8.21 -11.40
C LEU A 391 16.35 -8.86 -11.28
N ASN A 392 16.78 -9.56 -12.32
CA ASN A 392 18.17 -9.95 -12.51
C ASN A 392 18.92 -8.79 -13.22
N LYS A 393 19.37 -7.82 -12.43
CA LYS A 393 20.02 -6.61 -12.98
C LYS A 393 21.28 -6.90 -13.79
N ASP A 394 21.99 -7.99 -13.48
CA ASP A 394 23.24 -8.34 -14.13
C ASP A 394 23.05 -8.86 -15.56
N HIS A 395 21.82 -9.21 -15.95
CA HIS A 395 21.47 -9.55 -17.33
C HIS A 395 21.52 -8.35 -18.29
N PHE A 396 21.38 -7.14 -17.78
CA PHE A 396 21.25 -5.93 -18.59
C PHE A 396 22.48 -5.05 -18.51
N PRO A 397 22.87 -4.37 -19.62
CA PRO A 397 23.81 -3.26 -19.54
C PRO A 397 23.31 -2.22 -18.55
N GLN A 398 24.18 -1.73 -17.68
CA GLN A 398 23.85 -0.74 -16.66
C GLN A 398 24.61 0.55 -16.90
N VAL A 399 23.96 1.69 -16.66
CA VAL A 399 24.58 3.02 -16.68
C VAL A 399 24.19 3.77 -15.42
N GLU A 400 25.21 4.11 -14.62
CA GLU A 400 25.03 4.94 -13.42
C GLU A 400 24.86 6.40 -13.82
N LEU A 401 23.80 7.03 -13.32
CA LEU A 401 23.51 8.44 -13.58
C LEU A 401 24.00 9.32 -12.42
N SER A 402 24.45 10.51 -12.75
CA SER A 402 24.61 11.59 -11.78
C SER A 402 23.24 12.00 -11.21
N TYR A 403 23.21 12.73 -10.09
CA TYR A 403 21.96 13.26 -9.54
C TYR A 403 21.18 14.09 -10.58
N ASP A 404 21.86 15.01 -11.27
CA ASP A 404 21.24 15.87 -12.28
C ASP A 404 20.64 15.06 -13.43
N ASP A 405 21.35 14.04 -13.92
CA ASP A 405 20.85 13.18 -15.00
C ASP A 405 19.72 12.25 -14.51
N ALA A 406 19.76 11.78 -13.27
CA ALA A 406 18.67 11.03 -12.67
C ALA A 406 17.38 11.86 -12.57
N ILE A 407 17.49 13.14 -12.16
CA ILE A 407 16.35 14.07 -12.16
C ILE A 407 15.84 14.34 -13.57
N ARG A 408 16.73 14.55 -14.55
CA ARG A 408 16.34 14.69 -15.97
C ARG A 408 15.62 13.44 -16.47
N TYR A 409 16.15 12.25 -16.15
CA TYR A 409 15.50 10.97 -16.46
C TYR A 409 14.08 10.91 -15.88
N LEU A 410 13.91 11.21 -14.60
CA LEU A 410 12.61 11.18 -13.91
C LEU A 410 11.62 12.26 -14.40
N ARG A 411 12.14 13.32 -15.02
CA ARG A 411 11.34 14.35 -15.72
C ARG A 411 11.02 13.98 -17.16
N LYS A 412 11.48 12.80 -17.61
CA LYS A 412 11.35 12.30 -18.98
C LYS A 412 12.06 13.19 -20.00
N GLU A 413 13.13 13.82 -19.60
CA GLU A 413 14.05 14.55 -20.46
C GLU A 413 15.11 13.60 -21.05
N ALA A 414 15.83 14.04 -22.08
CA ALA A 414 16.89 13.25 -22.67
C ALA A 414 18.11 13.19 -21.74
N VAL A 415 18.70 12.00 -21.61
CA VAL A 415 19.93 11.74 -20.88
C VAL A 415 20.98 11.21 -21.88
N ASN A 416 22.22 11.65 -21.76
CA ASN A 416 23.31 11.16 -22.60
C ASN A 416 23.93 9.93 -21.94
N LEU A 417 23.94 8.83 -22.67
CA LEU A 417 24.66 7.62 -22.25
C LEU A 417 26.13 7.69 -22.72
N PRO A 418 27.07 7.02 -22.02
CA PRO A 418 28.43 6.85 -22.47
C PRO A 418 28.52 6.28 -23.89
N ALA A 419 29.52 6.69 -24.69
CA ALA A 419 29.60 6.33 -26.10
C ALA A 419 29.79 4.82 -26.36
N ASP A 420 30.33 4.09 -25.40
CA ASP A 420 30.56 2.65 -25.40
C ASP A 420 29.36 1.85 -24.91
N THR A 421 28.26 2.50 -24.51
CA THR A 421 27.05 1.82 -24.05
C THR A 421 26.46 0.96 -25.18
N PRO A 422 26.19 -0.35 -24.95
CA PRO A 422 25.60 -1.22 -25.96
C PRO A 422 24.23 -0.72 -26.46
N LYS A 423 23.94 -0.98 -27.76
CA LYS A 423 22.59 -0.73 -28.30
C LYS A 423 21.57 -1.69 -27.69
N GLY A 424 20.35 -1.22 -27.48
CA GLY A 424 19.25 -1.99 -26.89
C GLY A 424 18.72 -1.36 -25.62
N TYR A 425 18.13 -2.17 -24.76
CA TYR A 425 17.62 -1.74 -23.47
C TYR A 425 18.76 -1.67 -22.45
N VAL A 426 18.85 -0.55 -21.77
CA VAL A 426 19.86 -0.24 -20.77
C VAL A 426 19.16 0.09 -19.47
N LEU A 427 19.57 -0.56 -18.39
CA LEU A 427 19.09 -0.27 -17.04
C LEU A 427 19.83 0.98 -16.52
N VAL A 428 19.11 2.05 -16.24
CA VAL A 428 19.73 3.23 -15.63
C VAL A 428 19.62 3.13 -14.11
N THR A 429 20.72 3.45 -13.44
CA THR A 429 20.86 3.36 -11.98
C THR A 429 21.25 4.71 -11.39
N TYR A 430 20.90 4.90 -10.12
CA TYR A 430 21.37 6.01 -9.30
C TYR A 430 21.79 5.46 -7.94
N ARG A 431 23.00 5.75 -7.48
CA ARG A 431 23.61 5.13 -6.30
C ARG A 431 23.49 3.58 -6.34
N GLN A 432 23.74 2.98 -7.52
CA GLN A 432 23.66 1.56 -7.82
C GLN A 432 22.25 0.93 -7.71
N VAL A 433 21.21 1.75 -7.53
CA VAL A 433 19.82 1.35 -7.50
C VAL A 433 19.20 1.55 -8.88
N PRO A 434 18.53 0.54 -9.46
CA PRO A 434 17.76 0.70 -10.69
C PRO A 434 16.66 1.73 -10.53
N ILE A 435 16.60 2.71 -11.46
CA ILE A 435 15.55 3.72 -11.49
C ILE A 435 14.69 3.64 -12.77
N GLY A 436 15.11 2.81 -13.74
CA GLY A 436 14.30 2.53 -14.93
C GLY A 436 15.10 2.16 -16.17
N TRP A 437 14.54 2.39 -17.35
CA TRP A 437 15.06 1.95 -18.64
C TRP A 437 15.29 3.10 -19.60
N GLU A 438 16.42 3.02 -20.32
CA GLU A 438 16.68 3.73 -21.55
C GLU A 438 16.77 2.76 -22.73
N LYS A 439 16.34 3.18 -23.93
CA LYS A 439 16.60 2.44 -25.16
C LYS A 439 17.67 3.13 -25.98
N ASN A 440 18.90 2.62 -25.92
CA ASN A 440 20.01 3.12 -26.73
C ASN A 440 19.86 2.69 -28.20
N ILE A 441 19.74 3.65 -29.12
CA ILE A 441 19.67 3.40 -30.57
C ILE A 441 20.98 3.76 -31.27
N GLY A 442 22.02 4.13 -30.53
CA GLY A 442 23.39 4.40 -30.99
C GLY A 442 23.74 5.89 -31.08
N ASN A 443 22.91 6.70 -31.70
CA ASN A 443 23.09 8.15 -31.80
C ASN A 443 22.35 8.95 -30.73
N ARG A 444 21.44 8.29 -30.02
CA ARG A 444 20.68 8.84 -28.88
C ARG A 444 20.10 7.69 -28.05
N ALA A 445 19.65 8.01 -26.85
CA ALA A 445 18.83 7.13 -26.04
C ALA A 445 17.40 7.67 -25.93
N ASN A 446 16.44 6.76 -25.83
CA ASN A 446 15.04 7.10 -25.61
C ASN A 446 14.68 6.75 -24.17
N ASN A 447 14.29 7.76 -23.41
CA ASN A 447 13.84 7.63 -22.04
C ASN A 447 12.50 6.88 -21.98
N LEU A 448 12.47 5.69 -21.32
CA LEU A 448 11.28 4.85 -21.21
C LEU A 448 10.50 5.09 -19.91
N TYR A 449 10.91 6.04 -19.06
CA TYR A 449 10.17 6.37 -17.84
C TYR A 449 8.69 6.66 -18.16
N PRO A 450 7.72 6.18 -17.35
CA PRO A 450 6.29 6.41 -17.61
C PRO A 450 5.94 7.91 -17.62
N GLN A 451 5.15 8.33 -18.60
CA GLN A 451 4.76 9.73 -18.75
C GLN A 451 3.93 10.25 -17.57
N GLU A 452 3.10 9.38 -17.02
CA GLU A 452 2.22 9.65 -15.89
C GLU A 452 2.97 9.79 -14.55
N TRP A 453 4.16 9.17 -14.44
CA TRP A 453 4.97 9.19 -13.22
C TRP A 453 5.99 10.33 -13.17
N LYS A 454 6.16 11.05 -14.28
CA LYS A 454 7.20 12.07 -14.40
C LYS A 454 7.06 13.19 -13.36
N ILE A 455 8.19 13.67 -12.87
CA ILE A 455 8.26 14.87 -12.05
C ILE A 455 7.81 16.08 -12.89
N LYS A 456 6.78 16.79 -12.40
CA LYS A 456 6.22 17.97 -13.09
C LYS A 456 6.81 19.28 -12.59
N SER A 457 7.30 19.31 -11.34
CA SER A 457 7.90 20.51 -10.75
C SER A 457 9.22 20.85 -11.42
N SER A 458 9.47 22.16 -11.64
CA SER A 458 10.72 22.68 -12.17
C SER A 458 11.71 23.10 -11.08
N HIS A 459 11.23 23.26 -9.84
CA HIS A 459 12.06 23.79 -8.72
C HIS A 459 12.76 22.61 -8.01
N VAL A 460 14.01 22.36 -8.39
CA VAL A 460 14.85 21.30 -7.78
C VAL A 460 15.41 21.80 -6.45
N THR A 461 15.25 21.01 -5.40
CA THR A 461 15.67 21.37 -4.02
C THR A 461 17.06 20.88 -3.64
N GLY A 462 17.76 20.16 -4.51
CA GLY A 462 19.07 19.56 -4.26
C GLY A 462 18.98 18.08 -3.90
N GLU A 463 20.14 17.43 -3.90
CA GLU A 463 20.30 16.00 -3.62
C GLU A 463 19.97 15.68 -2.15
N LEU A 464 19.26 14.58 -1.91
CA LEU A 464 18.89 14.12 -0.58
C LEU A 464 19.67 12.85 -0.21
N PHE A 465 20.00 12.73 1.08
CA PHE A 465 20.72 11.60 1.65
C PHE A 465 19.93 10.98 2.82
N ILE A 466 18.68 10.56 2.53
CA ILE A 466 17.77 9.97 3.52
C ILE A 466 18.13 8.51 3.77
N VAL A 467 18.47 7.78 2.70
CA VAL A 467 18.83 6.35 2.77
C VAL A 467 20.34 6.21 2.98
N ASN A 468 20.73 5.48 4.04
CA ASN A 468 22.12 5.30 4.47
C ASN A 468 22.73 4.01 3.96
N SER A 469 21.97 2.91 3.87
CA SER A 469 22.44 1.60 3.41
C SER A 469 21.43 0.87 2.55
N LEU A 470 21.93 0.27 1.49
CA LEU A 470 21.17 -0.52 0.50
C LEU A 470 21.20 -2.01 0.85
#